data_00c639d323505228d9e94614bef4383b
#
_entry.id   00c639d323505228d9e94614bef4383b
#
_cell.length_a   1.000
_cell.length_b   1.000
_cell.length_c   1.000
_cell.angle_alpha   90.00
_cell.angle_beta   90.00
_cell.angle_gamma   90.00
#
_symmetry.space_group_name_H-M   'P 1'
#
loop_
_entity.id
_entity.type
_entity.pdbx_description
1 polymer ?
#
loop_
_entity_poly.entity_id
_entity_poly.type
_entity_poly.pdbx_seq_one_letter_code
_entity_poly.pdbx_strand_id
1 'polypeptide(L)'
;MKLSLSRRDFGLMAAQITVGAAGTTLFGLPSALAQQKSVNLGTFGGIDAQNYIRAKNSMAQTFGPGAKVDYVTVRAGSEVISAMAGGSLDMCNIGSSPMVVGYANGLAASMVYAYKSIIDSEALVVQNSSGIKTVGELKGKRIGLPFNTSVHFAALAALKGAGLGPGDVQLINMRADTIASAWTRRELDASYIWVPVIPRLVEDGGTIIFKTGDLATTQGLAMFDGFLVRDEFKKQNPDLVLAFLKDFDTIAREFKQNPKEVVATMTKFLSVDEAAVMRSLNTFYPISAKEQITSKWMGKPGEKDTGVAKTLKVQADFLKESGQISTVPKDVGAMVDSSFAMKLAA
;
A
#
# COMPACT_ATOMS: atom_id res chain seq x y z
N MET A 1 3.24 -9.65 58.93
CA MET A 1 2.24 -10.73 59.12
C MET A 1 1.90 -11.27 57.73
N LYS A 2 2.53 -12.41 57.34
CA LYS A 2 2.36 -13.06 56.05
C LYS A 2 1.18 -14.04 56.14
N LEU A 3 0.18 -13.86 55.29
CA LEU A 3 -0.86 -14.86 55.10
C LEU A 3 -0.62 -15.60 53.77
N SER A 4 -0.23 -16.86 53.88
CA SER A 4 -0.13 -17.81 52.78
C SER A 4 -1.50 -18.45 52.60
N LEU A 5 -2.05 -18.39 51.38
CA LEU A 5 -3.23 -19.18 51.01
C LEU A 5 -2.79 -20.42 50.25
N SER A 6 -3.15 -21.60 50.83
CA SER A 6 -2.88 -22.94 50.37
C SER A 6 -3.80 -23.35 49.21
N ARG A 7 -3.23 -24.10 48.27
CA ARG A 7 -3.90 -24.76 47.12
C ARG A 7 -4.67 -26.05 47.57
N ARG A 8 -5.73 -25.95 48.34
CA ARG A 8 -6.63 -27.09 48.60
C ARG A 8 -7.95 -26.55 49.12
N ASP A 9 -8.89 -26.25 48.23
CA ASP A 9 -10.34 -26.20 48.50
C ASP A 9 -11.08 -25.96 47.19
N PHE A 10 -11.07 -26.93 46.28
CA PHE A 10 -12.02 -27.08 45.19
C PHE A 10 -12.53 -28.52 45.24
N GLY A 11 -13.49 -28.73 46.08
CA GLY A 11 -14.17 -30.01 46.25
C GLY A 11 -15.69 -29.85 46.27
N LEU A 12 -16.34 -30.39 45.27
CA LEU A 12 -17.70 -30.89 45.21
C LEU A 12 -18.86 -29.98 45.68
N MET A 13 -19.62 -29.46 44.70
CA MET A 13 -21.08 -29.40 44.78
C MET A 13 -21.68 -30.04 43.52
N ALA A 14 -22.02 -31.30 43.60
CA ALA A 14 -22.91 -31.98 42.67
C ALA A 14 -24.35 -31.71 43.13
N ALA A 15 -25.08 -30.90 42.39
CA ALA A 15 -26.52 -30.71 42.58
C ALA A 15 -27.25 -31.69 41.64
N GLN A 16 -27.95 -32.65 42.23
CA GLN A 16 -28.90 -33.53 41.55
C GLN A 16 -30.08 -32.70 41.04
N ILE A 17 -30.31 -32.75 39.72
CA ILE A 17 -31.53 -32.26 39.11
C ILE A 17 -32.37 -33.47 38.68
N THR A 18 -33.50 -33.60 39.37
CA THR A 18 -34.57 -34.56 39.06
C THR A 18 -35.19 -34.29 37.71
N VAL A 19 -35.32 -35.33 36.88
CA VAL A 19 -36.00 -35.33 35.57
C VAL A 19 -37.52 -35.27 35.81
N GLY A 20 -38.14 -34.18 35.45
CA GLY A 20 -39.57 -34.05 35.25
C GLY A 20 -39.88 -33.93 33.76
N ALA A 21 -40.49 -34.96 33.18
CA ALA A 21 -40.94 -34.98 31.80
C ALA A 21 -42.24 -34.17 31.67
N ALA A 22 -42.19 -33.07 30.92
CA ALA A 22 -43.39 -32.46 30.31
C ALA A 22 -43.01 -31.46 29.19
N GLY A 23 -43.46 -31.72 27.96
CA GLY A 23 -43.75 -30.68 26.96
C GLY A 23 -42.59 -30.20 26.12
N THR A 24 -42.26 -30.92 25.04
CA THR A 24 -41.43 -30.42 23.94
C THR A 24 -42.10 -29.27 23.19
N THR A 25 -41.75 -28.04 23.54
CA THR A 25 -41.82 -26.92 22.58
C THR A 25 -40.39 -26.72 22.05
N LEU A 26 -40.17 -27.13 20.81
CA LEU A 26 -38.99 -26.79 20.01
C LEU A 26 -38.95 -25.27 19.85
N PHE A 27 -38.37 -24.55 20.81
CA PHE A 27 -37.86 -23.22 20.53
C PHE A 27 -36.63 -23.42 19.63
N GLY A 28 -36.77 -23.05 18.37
CA GLY A 28 -35.67 -23.00 17.44
C GLY A 28 -34.52 -22.21 18.08
N LEU A 29 -33.38 -22.86 18.20
CA LEU A 29 -32.12 -22.19 18.53
C LEU A 29 -31.97 -21.02 17.55
N PRO A 30 -31.73 -19.79 18.00
CA PRO A 30 -31.46 -18.71 17.10
C PRO A 30 -30.26 -19.12 16.26
N SER A 31 -30.48 -19.10 14.95
CA SER A 31 -29.50 -19.33 13.91
C SER A 31 -28.17 -18.73 14.33
N ALA A 32 -27.10 -19.48 14.09
CA ALA A 32 -25.71 -19.11 14.30
C ALA A 32 -25.52 -17.59 14.22
N LEU A 33 -25.00 -17.02 15.28
CA LEU A 33 -24.46 -15.66 15.26
C LEU A 33 -23.54 -15.58 14.01
N ALA A 34 -24.02 -14.95 12.96
CA ALA A 34 -23.21 -14.74 11.78
C ALA A 34 -21.94 -14.04 12.27
N GLN A 35 -20.82 -14.73 12.15
CA GLN A 35 -19.53 -14.22 12.62
C GLN A 35 -19.35 -12.84 11.98
N GLN A 36 -19.29 -11.79 12.80
CA GLN A 36 -19.15 -10.43 12.34
C GLN A 36 -17.90 -10.35 11.45
N LYS A 37 -18.12 -10.09 10.17
CA LYS A 37 -17.02 -9.95 9.21
C LYS A 37 -16.22 -8.73 9.59
N SER A 38 -14.92 -8.89 9.82
CA SER A 38 -14.01 -7.78 10.10
C SER A 38 -12.88 -7.75 9.09
N VAL A 39 -12.42 -6.57 8.74
CA VAL A 39 -11.28 -6.35 7.84
C VAL A 39 -10.43 -5.20 8.35
N ASN A 40 -9.11 -5.42 8.41
CA ASN A 40 -8.12 -4.40 8.71
C ASN A 40 -7.53 -3.87 7.40
N LEU A 41 -7.92 -2.64 7.02
CA LEU A 41 -7.48 -1.97 5.81
C LEU A 41 -6.34 -0.99 6.12
N GLY A 42 -5.16 -1.22 5.52
CA GLY A 42 -4.05 -0.28 5.62
C GLY A 42 -4.28 0.96 4.77
N THR A 43 -3.86 2.12 5.29
CA THR A 43 -3.87 3.38 4.55
C THR A 43 -2.64 4.21 4.87
N PHE A 44 -2.06 4.86 3.87
CA PHE A 44 -0.93 5.79 4.05
C PHE A 44 -1.35 7.20 4.46
N GLY A 45 -2.65 7.47 4.63
CA GLY A 45 -3.15 8.76 5.08
C GLY A 45 -3.01 9.90 4.06
N GLY A 46 -2.72 9.59 2.79
CA GLY A 46 -2.56 10.55 1.71
C GLY A 46 -3.88 11.00 1.06
N ILE A 47 -3.75 11.88 0.07
CA ILE A 47 -4.88 12.28 -0.79
C ILE A 47 -4.94 11.28 -1.95
N ASP A 48 -5.69 10.21 -1.76
CA ASP A 48 -5.82 9.10 -2.70
C ASP A 48 -7.24 8.52 -2.72
N ALA A 49 -7.50 7.63 -3.68
CA ALA A 49 -8.82 7.01 -3.83
C ALA A 49 -9.21 6.16 -2.61
N GLN A 50 -8.26 5.57 -1.88
CA GLN A 50 -8.56 4.77 -0.70
C GLN A 50 -9.06 5.64 0.47
N ASN A 51 -8.46 6.80 0.69
CA ASN A 51 -8.97 7.76 1.68
C ASN A 51 -10.27 8.44 1.23
N TYR A 52 -10.51 8.57 -0.07
CA TYR A 52 -11.81 9.02 -0.58
C TYR A 52 -12.91 7.99 -0.30
N ILE A 53 -12.65 6.68 -0.47
CA ILE A 53 -13.53 5.58 -0.02
C ILE A 53 -13.86 5.73 1.47
N ARG A 54 -12.86 5.99 2.28
CA ARG A 54 -13.01 6.20 3.72
C ARG A 54 -13.85 7.43 4.03
N ALA A 55 -13.62 8.55 3.34
CA ALA A 55 -14.37 9.78 3.49
C ALA A 55 -15.86 9.62 3.13
N LYS A 56 -16.15 8.83 2.09
CA LYS A 56 -17.53 8.49 1.68
C LYS A 56 -18.17 7.40 2.55
N ASN A 57 -17.43 6.75 3.43
CA ASN A 57 -17.87 5.60 4.24
C ASN A 57 -18.49 4.47 3.39
N SER A 58 -18.02 4.29 2.15
CA SER A 58 -18.61 3.35 1.20
C SER A 58 -18.41 1.89 1.62
N MET A 59 -17.31 1.56 2.30
CA MET A 59 -17.04 0.19 2.77
C MET A 59 -18.08 -0.35 3.74
N ALA A 60 -18.65 0.49 4.60
CA ALA A 60 -19.71 0.08 5.51
C ALA A 60 -20.97 -0.37 4.74
N GLN A 61 -21.22 0.25 3.57
CA GLN A 61 -22.33 -0.13 2.69
C GLN A 61 -21.98 -1.38 1.89
N THR A 62 -20.75 -1.45 1.37
CA THR A 62 -20.26 -2.54 0.52
C THR A 62 -20.20 -3.88 1.25
N PHE A 63 -19.72 -3.90 2.50
CA PHE A 63 -19.60 -5.12 3.28
C PHE A 63 -20.88 -5.53 4.00
N GLY A 64 -21.89 -4.65 3.98
CA GLY A 64 -23.21 -4.90 4.56
C GLY A 64 -23.30 -4.63 6.07
N PRO A 65 -24.52 -4.71 6.63
CA PRO A 65 -24.75 -4.41 8.04
C PRO A 65 -24.01 -5.37 8.95
N GLY A 66 -23.30 -4.80 9.94
CA GLY A 66 -22.54 -5.57 10.92
C GLY A 66 -21.08 -5.87 10.53
N ALA A 67 -20.63 -5.52 9.33
CA ALA A 67 -19.23 -5.61 9.00
C ALA A 67 -18.42 -4.52 9.73
N LYS A 68 -17.29 -4.91 10.33
CA LYS A 68 -16.36 -3.99 10.98
C LYS A 68 -15.19 -3.71 10.05
N VAL A 69 -14.95 -2.44 9.73
CA VAL A 69 -13.82 -1.98 8.93
C VAL A 69 -12.91 -1.15 9.82
N ASP A 70 -11.74 -1.68 10.14
CA ASP A 70 -10.71 -0.98 10.90
C ASP A 70 -9.66 -0.42 9.93
N TYR A 71 -9.43 0.88 9.98
CA TYR A 71 -8.40 1.54 9.16
C TYR A 71 -7.09 1.66 9.95
N VAL A 72 -6.06 0.97 9.47
CA VAL A 72 -4.72 0.96 10.07
C VAL A 72 -3.84 1.94 9.33
N THR A 73 -3.39 3.00 9.98
CA THR A 73 -2.45 3.95 9.35
C THR A 73 -1.05 3.36 9.32
N VAL A 74 -0.47 3.30 8.13
CA VAL A 74 0.89 2.86 7.86
C VAL A 74 1.68 4.01 7.22
N ARG A 75 3.01 4.02 7.37
CA ARG A 75 3.87 5.11 6.93
C ARG A 75 4.94 4.68 5.94
N ALA A 76 5.19 3.36 5.85
CA ALA A 76 6.19 2.77 4.96
C ALA A 76 5.79 1.36 4.54
N GLY A 77 6.31 0.89 3.40
CA GLY A 77 6.07 -0.48 2.94
C GLY A 77 6.55 -1.56 3.93
N SER A 78 7.59 -1.30 4.70
CA SER A 78 8.05 -2.18 5.77
C SER A 78 7.03 -2.36 6.90
N GLU A 79 6.28 -1.31 7.25
CA GLU A 79 5.20 -1.40 8.23
C GLU A 79 4.05 -2.27 7.69
N VAL A 80 3.70 -2.15 6.40
CA VAL A 80 2.71 -3.01 5.74
C VAL A 80 3.14 -4.47 5.82
N ILE A 81 4.38 -4.77 5.41
CA ILE A 81 4.93 -6.13 5.42
C ILE A 81 4.88 -6.73 6.83
N SER A 82 5.35 -5.98 7.84
CA SER A 82 5.37 -6.44 9.23
C SER A 82 3.96 -6.65 9.79
N ALA A 83 3.02 -5.73 9.53
CA ALA A 83 1.64 -5.84 10.00
C ALA A 83 0.88 -7.01 9.34
N MET A 84 1.12 -7.27 8.04
CA MET A 84 0.55 -8.44 7.36
C MET A 84 1.15 -9.74 7.87
N ALA A 85 2.47 -9.81 8.06
CA ALA A 85 3.14 -10.98 8.62
C ALA A 85 2.66 -11.29 10.04
N GLY A 86 2.39 -10.26 10.85
CA GLY A 86 1.82 -10.38 12.20
C GLY A 86 0.30 -10.58 12.23
N GLY A 87 -0.40 -10.62 11.10
CA GLY A 87 -1.86 -10.83 11.02
C GLY A 87 -2.72 -9.63 11.47
N SER A 88 -2.11 -8.47 11.73
CA SER A 88 -2.84 -7.25 12.15
C SER A 88 -3.31 -6.38 10.98
N LEU A 89 -2.98 -6.76 9.75
CA LEU A 89 -3.38 -6.09 8.52
C LEU A 89 -3.79 -7.13 7.49
N ASP A 90 -4.96 -6.98 6.91
CA ASP A 90 -5.52 -7.93 5.94
C ASP A 90 -5.31 -7.49 4.49
N MET A 91 -5.49 -6.21 4.22
CA MET A 91 -5.38 -5.62 2.88
C MET A 91 -4.71 -4.24 2.95
N CYS A 92 -3.85 -3.92 2.01
CA CYS A 92 -3.24 -2.60 1.89
C CYS A 92 -2.77 -2.33 0.46
N ASN A 93 -2.86 -1.08 0.03
CA ASN A 93 -2.11 -0.63 -1.14
C ASN A 93 -0.63 -0.48 -0.77
N ILE A 94 0.25 -0.82 -1.69
CA ILE A 94 1.70 -0.74 -1.50
C ILE A 94 2.38 -0.63 -2.86
N GLY A 95 3.53 0.01 -2.93
CA GLY A 95 4.34 0.09 -4.15
C GLY A 95 4.88 -1.27 -4.60
N SER A 96 5.11 -1.44 -5.89
CA SER A 96 5.56 -2.70 -6.48
C SER A 96 6.88 -3.21 -5.90
N SER A 97 7.87 -2.33 -5.67
CA SER A 97 9.17 -2.76 -5.12
C SER A 97 9.11 -3.28 -3.68
N PRO A 98 8.43 -2.65 -2.72
CA PRO A 98 8.28 -3.24 -1.39
C PRO A 98 7.42 -4.52 -1.40
N MET A 99 6.51 -4.74 -2.35
CA MET A 99 5.84 -6.04 -2.52
C MET A 99 6.87 -7.14 -2.79
N VAL A 100 7.83 -6.89 -3.69
CA VAL A 100 8.91 -7.84 -4.00
C VAL A 100 9.76 -8.13 -2.77
N VAL A 101 10.09 -7.11 -1.96
CA VAL A 101 10.83 -7.30 -0.70
C VAL A 101 10.04 -8.20 0.26
N GLY A 102 8.75 -7.94 0.44
CA GLY A 102 7.89 -8.77 1.29
C GLY A 102 7.86 -10.22 0.81
N TYR A 103 7.62 -10.44 -0.47
CA TYR A 103 7.56 -11.77 -1.06
C TYR A 103 8.89 -12.52 -0.97
N ALA A 104 10.02 -11.85 -1.24
CA ALA A 104 11.36 -12.43 -1.10
C ALA A 104 11.68 -12.86 0.33
N ASN A 105 11.07 -12.21 1.33
CA ASN A 105 11.18 -12.54 2.74
C ASN A 105 10.09 -13.51 3.24
N GLY A 106 9.33 -14.13 2.33
CA GLY A 106 8.35 -15.18 2.66
C GLY A 106 7.00 -14.64 3.17
N LEU A 107 6.65 -13.39 2.88
CA LEU A 107 5.33 -12.86 3.23
C LEU A 107 4.24 -13.66 2.49
N ALA A 108 3.31 -14.27 3.24
CA ALA A 108 2.16 -14.99 2.72
C ALA A 108 1.03 -13.99 2.34
N ALA A 109 1.24 -13.26 1.26
CA ALA A 109 0.28 -12.30 0.71
C ALA A 109 0.40 -12.25 -0.81
N SER A 110 -0.71 -11.96 -1.49
CA SER A 110 -0.77 -11.88 -2.95
C SER A 110 -1.23 -10.50 -3.39
N MET A 111 -0.65 -10.03 -4.48
CA MET A 111 -1.12 -8.85 -5.20
C MET A 111 -2.37 -9.24 -6.02
N VAL A 112 -3.51 -8.61 -5.73
CA VAL A 112 -4.79 -8.92 -6.36
C VAL A 112 -5.26 -7.86 -7.38
N TYR A 113 -4.64 -6.68 -7.37
CA TYR A 113 -5.02 -5.56 -8.23
C TYR A 113 -3.88 -4.54 -8.32
N ALA A 114 -3.47 -4.14 -9.55
CA ALA A 114 -2.59 -3.00 -9.79
C ALA A 114 -3.44 -1.74 -9.94
N TYR A 115 -3.52 -0.88 -8.93
CA TYR A 115 -4.56 0.13 -8.93
C TYR A 115 -4.18 1.45 -9.61
N LYS A 116 -2.90 1.79 -9.66
CA LYS A 116 -2.40 2.98 -10.39
C LYS A 116 -0.97 2.83 -10.87
N SER A 117 -0.65 3.49 -11.98
CA SER A 117 0.74 3.71 -12.42
C SER A 117 1.38 4.83 -11.60
N ILE A 118 2.66 4.67 -11.27
CA ILE A 118 3.49 5.71 -10.67
C ILE A 118 4.27 6.38 -11.80
N ILE A 119 3.88 7.60 -12.16
CA ILE A 119 4.49 8.38 -13.25
C ILE A 119 5.16 9.62 -12.68
N ASP A 120 4.38 10.61 -12.26
CA ASP A 120 4.84 11.90 -11.75
C ASP A 120 4.35 12.18 -10.32
N SER A 121 3.70 11.20 -9.69
CA SER A 121 3.35 11.27 -8.27
C SER A 121 4.55 11.10 -7.34
N GLU A 122 5.69 10.65 -7.86
CA GLU A 122 6.97 10.53 -7.17
C GLU A 122 8.08 11.18 -8.00
N ALA A 123 8.95 11.96 -7.35
CA ALA A 123 10.01 12.68 -8.02
C ALA A 123 11.23 12.95 -7.13
N LEU A 124 12.37 13.13 -7.76
CA LEU A 124 13.60 13.64 -7.19
C LEU A 124 13.62 15.16 -7.32
N VAL A 125 13.59 15.84 -6.19
CA VAL A 125 13.65 17.30 -6.06
C VAL A 125 15.00 17.69 -5.50
N VAL A 126 15.65 18.69 -6.07
CA VAL A 126 16.93 19.26 -5.61
C VAL A 126 16.75 20.68 -5.14
N GLN A 127 17.54 21.11 -4.14
CA GLN A 127 17.60 22.50 -3.71
C GLN A 127 18.19 23.36 -4.83
N ASN A 128 17.54 24.46 -5.20
CA ASN A 128 18.04 25.39 -6.22
C ASN A 128 19.41 25.98 -5.81
N SER A 129 19.60 26.19 -4.51
CA SER A 129 20.87 26.67 -3.94
C SER A 129 22.03 25.68 -4.09
N SER A 130 21.76 24.40 -4.35
CA SER A 130 22.78 23.37 -4.54
C SER A 130 23.45 23.41 -5.92
N GLY A 131 22.78 24.09 -6.91
CA GLY A 131 23.24 24.14 -8.29
C GLY A 131 23.10 22.83 -9.09
N ILE A 132 22.54 21.75 -8.48
CA ILE A 132 22.36 20.43 -9.09
C ILE A 132 21.29 20.52 -10.19
N LYS A 133 21.58 19.97 -11.37
CA LYS A 133 20.68 19.96 -12.55
C LYS A 133 20.40 18.55 -13.05
N THR A 134 21.29 17.59 -12.74
CA THR A 134 21.21 16.20 -13.22
C THR A 134 21.42 15.23 -12.06
N VAL A 135 20.97 14.00 -12.25
CA VAL A 135 21.16 12.91 -11.26
C VAL A 135 22.67 12.62 -11.05
N GLY A 136 23.50 12.75 -12.10
CA GLY A 136 24.95 12.52 -11.99
C GLY A 136 25.67 13.50 -11.06
N GLU A 137 25.11 14.69 -10.84
CA GLU A 137 25.68 15.72 -9.94
C GLU A 137 25.35 15.51 -8.45
N LEU A 138 24.63 14.41 -8.14
CA LEU A 138 24.29 14.05 -6.76
C LEU A 138 25.46 13.41 -5.98
N LYS A 139 26.62 13.19 -6.60
CA LYS A 139 27.77 12.60 -5.92
C LYS A 139 28.15 13.40 -4.67
N GLY A 140 28.26 12.72 -3.51
CA GLY A 140 28.55 13.31 -2.20
C GLY A 140 27.39 14.09 -1.55
N LYS A 141 26.20 14.17 -2.20
CA LYS A 141 25.06 14.96 -1.73
C LYS A 141 24.17 14.19 -0.76
N ARG A 142 23.46 14.95 0.10
CA ARG A 142 22.53 14.43 1.11
C ARG A 142 21.14 14.30 0.49
N ILE A 143 20.62 13.07 0.41
CA ILE A 143 19.32 12.76 -0.20
C ILE A 143 18.40 12.18 0.88
N GLY A 144 17.37 12.92 1.26
CA GLY A 144 16.36 12.47 2.21
C GLY A 144 15.23 11.71 1.51
N LEU A 145 14.89 10.50 2.00
CA LEU A 145 13.81 9.68 1.45
C LEU A 145 13.40 8.58 2.44
N PRO A 146 12.14 8.08 2.38
CA PRO A 146 11.73 6.92 3.18
C PRO A 146 12.30 5.62 2.60
N PHE A 147 13.06 4.88 3.42
CA PHE A 147 13.61 3.58 3.00
C PHE A 147 12.54 2.49 2.89
N ASN A 148 12.84 1.45 2.11
CA ASN A 148 11.94 0.32 1.83
C ASN A 148 10.59 0.75 1.26
N THR A 149 10.62 1.71 0.33
CA THR A 149 9.47 2.25 -0.41
C THR A 149 9.77 2.30 -1.90
N SER A 150 8.75 2.61 -2.72
CA SER A 150 8.91 2.85 -4.15
C SER A 150 9.95 3.93 -4.46
N VAL A 151 9.94 5.05 -3.70
CA VAL A 151 10.92 6.14 -3.90
C VAL A 151 12.35 5.74 -3.55
N HIS A 152 12.55 4.82 -2.59
CA HIS A 152 13.89 4.29 -2.31
C HIS A 152 14.41 3.47 -3.49
N PHE A 153 13.58 2.58 -4.04
CA PHE A 153 13.92 1.85 -5.24
C PHE A 153 14.17 2.79 -6.42
N ALA A 154 13.29 3.77 -6.64
CA ALA A 154 13.42 4.72 -7.74
C ALA A 154 14.68 5.57 -7.63
N ALA A 155 15.07 6.00 -6.41
CA ALA A 155 16.32 6.71 -6.17
C ALA A 155 17.53 5.86 -6.55
N LEU A 156 17.59 4.60 -6.09
CA LEU A 156 18.69 3.69 -6.41
C LEU A 156 18.77 3.41 -7.92
N ALA A 157 17.61 3.22 -8.59
CA ALA A 157 17.55 3.01 -10.03
C ALA A 157 18.00 4.26 -10.82
N ALA A 158 17.58 5.45 -10.41
CA ALA A 158 17.99 6.71 -11.02
C ALA A 158 19.50 6.94 -10.85
N LEU A 159 20.06 6.72 -9.67
CA LEU A 159 21.50 6.80 -9.40
C LEU A 159 22.27 5.83 -10.28
N LYS A 160 21.86 4.56 -10.34
CA LYS A 160 22.49 3.54 -11.22
C LYS A 160 22.46 3.95 -12.68
N GLY A 161 21.33 4.48 -13.16
CA GLY A 161 21.20 4.98 -14.54
C GLY A 161 22.15 6.15 -14.85
N ALA A 162 22.56 6.91 -13.82
CA ALA A 162 23.54 7.99 -13.92
C ALA A 162 25.00 7.54 -13.61
N GLY A 163 25.24 6.23 -13.46
CA GLY A 163 26.56 5.68 -13.15
C GLY A 163 27.01 5.86 -11.68
N LEU A 164 26.06 6.15 -10.77
CA LEU A 164 26.32 6.29 -9.33
C LEU A 164 25.80 5.07 -8.57
N GLY A 165 26.57 4.65 -7.55
CA GLY A 165 26.12 3.68 -6.56
C GLY A 165 25.55 4.34 -5.30
N PRO A 166 24.90 3.57 -4.41
CA PRO A 166 24.38 4.10 -3.14
C PRO A 166 25.47 4.65 -2.21
N GLY A 167 26.72 4.16 -2.37
CA GLY A 167 27.89 4.66 -1.63
C GLY A 167 28.47 5.98 -2.16
N ASP A 168 28.06 6.42 -3.35
CA ASP A 168 28.49 7.71 -3.92
C ASP A 168 27.69 8.90 -3.39
N VAL A 169 26.61 8.67 -2.64
CA VAL A 169 25.71 9.69 -2.08
C VAL A 169 25.45 9.41 -0.59
N GLN A 170 24.89 10.40 0.11
CA GLN A 170 24.45 10.21 1.50
C GLN A 170 22.94 10.03 1.53
N LEU A 171 22.46 8.76 1.43
CA LEU A 171 21.05 8.45 1.60
C LEU A 171 20.65 8.54 3.08
N ILE A 172 19.67 9.39 3.38
CA ILE A 172 19.19 9.64 4.74
C ILE A 172 17.77 9.09 4.85
N ASN A 173 17.61 8.04 5.68
CA ASN A 173 16.28 7.47 5.93
C ASN A 173 15.45 8.45 6.76
N MET A 174 14.37 8.96 6.17
CA MET A 174 13.47 9.92 6.79
C MET A 174 12.03 9.57 6.48
N ARG A 175 11.14 9.84 7.42
CA ARG A 175 9.70 9.74 7.19
C ARG A 175 9.23 10.87 6.27
N ALA A 176 8.28 10.59 5.41
CA ALA A 176 7.74 11.56 4.46
C ALA A 176 7.22 12.85 5.12
N ASP A 177 6.61 12.74 6.30
CA ASP A 177 6.07 13.86 7.08
C ASP A 177 7.15 14.78 7.68
N THR A 178 8.39 14.33 7.79
CA THR A 178 9.52 15.10 8.33
C THR A 178 10.41 15.74 7.27
N ILE A 179 10.32 15.28 6.02
CA ILE A 179 11.18 15.74 4.91
C ILE A 179 11.03 17.24 4.65
N ALA A 180 9.79 17.76 4.61
CA ALA A 180 9.55 19.18 4.35
C ALA A 180 10.23 20.08 5.40
N SER A 181 10.21 19.68 6.67
CA SER A 181 10.87 20.44 7.74
C SER A 181 12.41 20.42 7.63
N ALA A 182 13.00 19.26 7.32
CA ALA A 182 14.43 19.13 7.07
C ALA A 182 14.87 19.92 5.82
N TRP A 183 14.02 19.94 4.79
CA TRP A 183 14.22 20.72 3.58
C TRP A 183 14.34 22.22 3.88
N THR A 184 13.38 22.78 4.61
CA THR A 184 13.36 24.21 4.99
C THR A 184 14.61 24.58 5.81
N ARG A 185 15.13 23.68 6.65
CA ARG A 185 16.36 23.89 7.40
C ARG A 185 17.66 23.68 6.60
N ARG A 186 17.51 23.36 5.27
CA ARG A 186 18.67 23.09 4.38
C ARG A 186 19.55 21.92 4.86
N GLU A 187 18.97 20.95 5.54
CA GLU A 187 19.63 19.71 5.97
C GLU A 187 19.81 18.71 4.83
N LEU A 188 19.07 18.89 3.74
CA LEU A 188 19.05 18.05 2.53
C LEU A 188 19.46 18.86 1.30
N ASP A 189 20.25 18.25 0.41
CA ASP A 189 20.56 18.81 -0.90
C ASP A 189 19.53 18.34 -1.94
N ALA A 190 18.95 17.16 -1.73
CA ALA A 190 17.90 16.57 -2.55
C ALA A 190 16.91 15.74 -1.71
N SER A 191 15.75 15.45 -2.29
CA SER A 191 14.80 14.47 -1.71
C SER A 191 14.10 13.73 -2.83
N TYR A 192 13.98 12.40 -2.70
CA TYR A 192 13.08 11.61 -3.55
C TYR A 192 11.83 11.28 -2.74
N ILE A 193 10.68 11.80 -3.17
CA ILE A 193 9.45 11.77 -2.38
C ILE A 193 8.21 11.77 -3.28
N TRP A 194 7.05 11.61 -2.68
CA TRP A 194 5.75 11.63 -3.35
C TRP A 194 4.90 12.84 -3.01
N VAL A 195 3.84 13.06 -3.80
CA VAL A 195 2.80 14.05 -3.48
C VAL A 195 2.06 13.63 -2.18
N PRO A 196 1.69 14.57 -1.28
CA PRO A 196 1.70 16.03 -1.47
C PRO A 196 2.99 16.74 -0.99
N VAL A 197 4.08 16.02 -0.70
CA VAL A 197 5.33 16.66 -0.21
C VAL A 197 6.06 17.40 -1.33
N ILE A 198 6.13 16.83 -2.54
CA ILE A 198 6.82 17.43 -3.71
C ILE A 198 6.49 18.91 -3.91
N PRO A 199 5.21 19.33 -3.99
CA PRO A 199 4.89 20.76 -4.18
C PRO A 199 5.46 21.68 -3.11
N ARG A 200 5.47 21.24 -1.85
CA ARG A 200 6.06 22.03 -0.73
C ARG A 200 7.55 22.24 -0.91
N LEU A 201 8.27 21.21 -1.38
CA LEU A 201 9.70 21.32 -1.65
C LEU A 201 9.97 22.28 -2.81
N VAL A 202 9.12 22.23 -3.88
CA VAL A 202 9.24 23.12 -5.03
C VAL A 202 8.93 24.58 -4.64
N GLU A 203 7.89 24.81 -3.87
CA GLU A 203 7.51 26.14 -3.34
C GLU A 203 8.61 26.72 -2.43
N ASP A 204 9.35 25.85 -1.69
CA ASP A 204 10.50 26.24 -0.85
C ASP A 204 11.85 26.08 -1.62
N GLY A 205 11.88 26.52 -2.86
CA GLY A 205 13.10 26.68 -3.68
C GLY A 205 13.69 25.37 -4.19
N GLY A 206 12.83 24.40 -4.51
CA GLY A 206 13.23 23.13 -5.15
C GLY A 206 12.95 23.09 -6.64
N THR A 207 13.69 22.25 -7.36
CA THR A 207 13.46 21.90 -8.75
C THR A 207 13.37 20.38 -8.90
N ILE A 208 12.34 19.88 -9.60
CA ILE A 208 12.25 18.47 -10.00
C ILE A 208 13.25 18.22 -11.13
N ILE A 209 14.16 17.27 -10.94
CA ILE A 209 15.15 16.89 -11.96
C ILE A 209 14.93 15.47 -12.50
N PHE A 210 14.08 14.67 -11.85
CA PHE A 210 13.77 13.31 -12.29
C PHE A 210 12.41 12.87 -11.73
N LYS A 211 11.61 12.14 -12.51
CA LYS A 211 10.34 11.57 -12.09
C LYS A 211 10.41 10.04 -12.14
N THR A 212 9.64 9.36 -11.31
CA THR A 212 9.61 7.88 -11.32
C THR A 212 9.20 7.32 -12.70
N GLY A 213 8.32 8.03 -13.42
CA GLY A 213 7.94 7.67 -14.80
C GLY A 213 9.10 7.65 -15.80
N ASP A 214 10.16 8.43 -15.55
CA ASP A 214 11.34 8.47 -16.43
C ASP A 214 12.09 7.13 -16.42
N LEU A 215 11.96 6.34 -15.35
CA LEU A 215 12.54 4.98 -15.28
C LEU A 215 11.96 4.04 -16.35
N ALA A 216 10.68 4.21 -16.71
CA ALA A 216 10.05 3.38 -17.74
C ALA A 216 10.69 3.61 -19.11
N THR A 217 11.02 4.86 -19.42
CA THR A 217 11.63 5.24 -20.72
C THR A 217 13.14 5.04 -20.76
N THR A 218 13.83 5.28 -19.64
CA THR A 218 15.31 5.21 -19.59
C THR A 218 15.84 3.83 -19.26
N GLN A 219 15.08 3.01 -18.52
CA GLN A 219 15.55 1.72 -17.98
C GLN A 219 14.54 0.57 -18.15
N GLY A 220 13.37 0.81 -18.75
CA GLY A 220 12.30 -0.19 -18.87
C GLY A 220 11.64 -0.56 -17.53
N LEU A 221 11.79 0.29 -16.50
CA LEU A 221 11.30 0.08 -15.14
C LEU A 221 9.97 0.81 -14.94
N ALA A 222 8.85 0.23 -15.39
CA ALA A 222 7.53 0.74 -15.04
C ALA A 222 7.25 0.46 -13.55
N MET A 223 6.70 1.45 -12.85
CA MET A 223 6.33 1.31 -11.44
C MET A 223 4.83 1.51 -11.26
N PHE A 224 4.27 0.80 -10.29
CA PHE A 224 2.85 0.86 -9.97
C PHE A 224 2.63 0.62 -8.47
N ASP A 225 1.49 1.07 -7.98
CA ASP A 225 0.95 0.63 -6.71
C ASP A 225 -0.11 -0.43 -6.95
N GLY A 226 -0.21 -1.39 -6.04
CA GLY A 226 -1.22 -2.44 -6.10
C GLY A 226 -1.77 -2.78 -4.72
N PHE A 227 -2.87 -3.52 -4.68
CA PHE A 227 -3.41 -4.07 -3.45
C PHE A 227 -2.79 -5.43 -3.15
N LEU A 228 -2.14 -5.50 -2.00
CA LEU A 228 -1.66 -6.72 -1.38
C LEU A 228 -2.71 -7.21 -0.39
N VAL A 229 -3.01 -8.50 -0.43
CA VAL A 229 -3.97 -9.15 0.46
C VAL A 229 -3.32 -10.36 1.09
N ARG A 230 -3.42 -10.49 2.40
CA ARG A 230 -2.92 -11.65 3.16
C ARG A 230 -3.62 -12.92 2.68
N ASP A 231 -2.86 -13.96 2.33
CA ASP A 231 -3.39 -15.16 1.66
C ASP A 231 -4.44 -15.90 2.50
N GLU A 232 -4.23 -15.96 3.82
CA GLU A 232 -5.21 -16.55 4.72
C GLU A 232 -6.54 -15.78 4.72
N PHE A 233 -6.48 -14.44 4.80
CA PHE A 233 -7.67 -13.60 4.73
C PHE A 233 -8.39 -13.75 3.39
N LYS A 234 -7.63 -13.72 2.27
CA LYS A 234 -8.13 -13.92 0.91
C LYS A 234 -8.87 -15.25 0.76
N LYS A 235 -8.32 -16.32 1.34
CA LYS A 235 -8.93 -17.66 1.32
C LYS A 235 -10.22 -17.74 2.14
N GLN A 236 -10.25 -17.12 3.31
CA GLN A 236 -11.40 -17.14 4.21
C GLN A 236 -12.52 -16.17 3.78
N ASN A 237 -12.17 -15.05 3.13
CA ASN A 237 -13.07 -13.95 2.82
C ASN A 237 -12.98 -13.49 1.34
N PRO A 238 -13.03 -14.38 0.33
CA PRO A 238 -12.87 -14.00 -1.07
C PRO A 238 -13.93 -12.98 -1.52
N ASP A 239 -15.15 -13.08 -0.99
CA ASP A 239 -16.25 -12.19 -1.33
C ASP A 239 -16.01 -10.76 -0.80
N LEU A 240 -15.39 -10.61 0.38
CA LEU A 240 -15.03 -9.30 0.92
C LEU A 240 -13.93 -8.65 0.07
N VAL A 241 -12.94 -9.43 -0.36
CA VAL A 241 -11.87 -8.94 -1.26
C VAL A 241 -12.49 -8.46 -2.59
N LEU A 242 -13.38 -9.26 -3.19
CA LEU A 242 -14.03 -8.89 -4.44
C LEU A 242 -14.92 -7.65 -4.28
N ALA A 243 -15.70 -7.57 -3.21
CA ALA A 243 -16.55 -6.43 -2.91
C ALA A 243 -15.74 -5.14 -2.73
N PHE A 244 -14.61 -5.21 -1.98
CA PHE A 244 -13.68 -4.10 -1.83
C PHE A 244 -13.13 -3.63 -3.18
N LEU A 245 -12.64 -4.55 -4.00
CA LEU A 245 -12.04 -4.18 -5.29
C LEU A 245 -13.07 -3.61 -6.27
N LYS A 246 -14.32 -4.10 -6.25
CA LYS A 246 -15.42 -3.55 -7.04
C LYS A 246 -15.75 -2.11 -6.63
N ASP A 247 -15.86 -1.86 -5.34
CA ASP A 247 -16.11 -0.52 -4.82
C ASP A 247 -14.92 0.39 -5.13
N PHE A 248 -13.70 -0.12 -4.92
CA PHE A 248 -12.48 0.61 -5.25
C PHE A 248 -12.41 1.00 -6.74
N ASP A 249 -12.66 0.09 -7.69
CA ASP A 249 -12.64 0.38 -9.13
C ASP A 249 -13.67 1.47 -9.50
N THR A 250 -14.86 1.44 -8.86
CA THR A 250 -15.89 2.46 -9.03
C THR A 250 -15.44 3.81 -8.50
N ILE A 251 -14.97 3.85 -7.27
CA ILE A 251 -14.53 5.08 -6.58
C ILE A 251 -13.25 5.66 -7.23
N ALA A 252 -12.33 4.82 -7.70
CA ALA A 252 -11.14 5.28 -8.40
C ALA A 252 -11.48 6.02 -9.72
N ARG A 253 -12.51 5.55 -10.42
CA ARG A 253 -13.05 6.26 -11.59
C ARG A 253 -13.71 7.57 -11.19
N GLU A 254 -14.55 7.56 -10.17
CA GLU A 254 -15.21 8.75 -9.63
C GLU A 254 -14.17 9.78 -9.17
N PHE A 255 -13.13 9.34 -8.44
CA PHE A 255 -12.01 10.17 -7.98
C PHE A 255 -11.35 10.94 -9.14
N LYS A 256 -11.31 10.36 -10.33
CA LYS A 256 -10.74 11.01 -11.52
C LYS A 256 -11.76 11.86 -12.30
N GLN A 257 -13.02 11.43 -12.35
CA GLN A 257 -14.06 12.03 -13.22
C GLN A 257 -14.82 13.17 -12.55
N ASN A 258 -14.95 13.16 -11.22
CA ASN A 258 -15.72 14.13 -10.44
C ASN A 258 -14.84 15.03 -9.55
N PRO A 259 -13.88 15.79 -10.12
CA PRO A 259 -12.89 16.52 -9.33
C PRO A 259 -13.50 17.50 -8.33
N LYS A 260 -14.64 18.12 -8.64
CA LYS A 260 -15.31 19.09 -7.73
C LYS A 260 -15.79 18.40 -6.45
N GLU A 261 -16.43 17.23 -6.55
CA GLU A 261 -16.92 16.48 -5.41
C GLU A 261 -15.76 15.92 -4.58
N VAL A 262 -14.73 15.41 -5.25
CA VAL A 262 -13.53 14.91 -4.59
C VAL A 262 -12.83 16.01 -3.80
N VAL A 263 -12.65 17.19 -4.40
CA VAL A 263 -12.05 18.35 -3.73
C VAL A 263 -12.85 18.70 -2.48
N ALA A 264 -14.16 18.89 -2.58
CA ALA A 264 -15.00 19.26 -1.44
C ALA A 264 -14.95 18.21 -0.31
N THR A 265 -15.00 16.92 -0.67
CA THR A 265 -14.97 15.82 0.28
C THR A 265 -13.61 15.68 0.97
N MET A 266 -12.52 15.66 0.19
CA MET A 266 -11.18 15.41 0.72
C MET A 266 -10.62 16.59 1.49
N THR A 267 -10.88 17.82 1.08
CA THR A 267 -10.52 19.04 1.82
C THR A 267 -11.11 19.00 3.23
N LYS A 268 -12.38 18.66 3.34
CA LYS A 268 -13.07 18.53 4.64
C LYS A 268 -12.53 17.34 5.46
N PHE A 269 -12.38 16.20 4.82
CA PHE A 269 -12.01 14.95 5.50
C PHE A 269 -10.58 14.96 6.04
N LEU A 270 -9.62 15.46 5.25
CA LEU A 270 -8.20 15.49 5.61
C LEU A 270 -7.74 16.84 6.19
N SER A 271 -8.60 17.87 6.21
CA SER A 271 -8.24 19.24 6.60
C SER A 271 -7.04 19.78 5.80
N VAL A 272 -7.06 19.59 4.48
CA VAL A 272 -6.05 20.05 3.52
C VAL A 272 -6.62 21.11 2.59
N ASP A 273 -5.77 21.87 1.89
CA ASP A 273 -6.21 22.86 0.91
C ASP A 273 -6.68 22.18 -0.41
N GLU A 274 -7.56 22.88 -1.15
CA GLU A 274 -8.11 22.41 -2.43
C GLU A 274 -7.02 22.17 -3.47
N ALA A 275 -5.98 23.00 -3.49
CA ALA A 275 -4.88 22.88 -4.45
C ALA A 275 -4.09 21.59 -4.22
N ALA A 276 -3.91 21.16 -2.95
CA ALA A 276 -3.29 19.88 -2.64
C ALA A 276 -4.10 18.70 -3.18
N VAL A 277 -5.43 18.74 -3.04
CA VAL A 277 -6.33 17.72 -3.60
C VAL A 277 -6.23 17.67 -5.11
N MET A 278 -6.29 18.84 -5.79
CA MET A 278 -6.17 18.94 -7.25
C MET A 278 -4.83 18.40 -7.75
N ARG A 279 -3.72 18.70 -7.06
CA ARG A 279 -2.40 18.16 -7.42
C ARG A 279 -2.39 16.62 -7.37
N SER A 280 -2.98 16.04 -6.34
CA SER A 280 -3.08 14.58 -6.23
C SER A 280 -3.97 13.94 -7.30
N LEU A 281 -5.10 14.59 -7.64
CA LEU A 281 -5.96 14.16 -8.74
C LEU A 281 -5.22 14.15 -10.09
N ASN A 282 -4.41 15.17 -10.34
CA ASN A 282 -3.65 15.31 -11.58
C ASN A 282 -2.57 14.24 -11.75
N THR A 283 -2.03 13.71 -10.64
CA THR A 283 -1.00 12.66 -10.65
C THR A 283 -1.55 11.26 -10.42
N PHE A 284 -2.87 11.09 -10.40
CA PHE A 284 -3.53 9.80 -10.22
C PHE A 284 -3.87 9.17 -11.58
N TYR A 285 -3.22 8.07 -11.90
CA TYR A 285 -3.38 7.28 -13.14
C TYR A 285 -3.94 5.89 -12.81
N PRO A 286 -5.26 5.76 -12.60
CA PRO A 286 -5.88 4.49 -12.24
C PRO A 286 -5.79 3.49 -13.40
N ILE A 287 -5.74 2.20 -13.06
CA ILE A 287 -5.76 1.09 -13.99
C ILE A 287 -7.09 0.38 -13.78
N SER A 288 -7.96 0.44 -14.78
CA SER A 288 -9.32 -0.12 -14.70
C SER A 288 -9.31 -1.65 -14.64
N ALA A 289 -10.40 -2.25 -14.12
CA ALA A 289 -10.55 -3.71 -14.08
C ALA A 289 -10.36 -4.38 -15.45
N LYS A 290 -10.81 -3.75 -16.54
CA LYS A 290 -10.62 -4.25 -17.91
C LYS A 290 -9.16 -4.22 -18.35
N GLU A 291 -8.40 -3.21 -17.95
CA GLU A 291 -6.98 -3.12 -18.26
C GLU A 291 -6.16 -4.14 -17.46
N GLN A 292 -6.55 -4.48 -16.23
CA GLN A 292 -5.86 -5.44 -15.37
C GLN A 292 -5.64 -6.79 -16.08
N ILE A 293 -6.64 -7.27 -16.81
CA ILE A 293 -6.63 -8.60 -17.44
C ILE A 293 -5.94 -8.62 -18.81
N THR A 294 -5.30 -7.53 -19.21
CA THR A 294 -4.45 -7.47 -20.41
C THR A 294 -3.02 -7.85 -20.09
N SER A 295 -2.30 -8.39 -21.09
CA SER A 295 -0.86 -8.72 -20.96
C SER A 295 0.00 -7.51 -20.59
N LYS A 296 -0.48 -6.29 -20.84
CA LYS A 296 0.19 -5.04 -20.40
C LYS A 296 0.28 -4.94 -18.88
N TRP A 297 -0.74 -5.46 -18.17
CA TRP A 297 -0.83 -5.41 -16.70
C TRP A 297 -0.70 -6.80 -16.07
N MET A 298 -1.72 -7.24 -15.34
CA MET A 298 -1.68 -8.52 -14.63
C MET A 298 -1.92 -9.73 -15.53
N GLY A 299 -2.58 -9.53 -16.68
CA GLY A 299 -2.97 -10.62 -17.57
C GLY A 299 -4.13 -11.47 -17.03
N LYS A 300 -4.50 -12.49 -17.79
CA LYS A 300 -5.47 -13.49 -17.35
C LYS A 300 -4.85 -14.45 -16.31
N PRO A 301 -5.66 -15.12 -15.47
CA PRO A 301 -5.14 -16.12 -14.56
C PRO A 301 -4.27 -17.17 -15.26
N GLY A 302 -3.05 -17.37 -14.74
CA GLY A 302 -2.06 -18.31 -15.32
C GLY A 302 -1.18 -17.74 -16.45
N GLU A 303 -1.44 -16.51 -16.91
CA GLU A 303 -0.55 -15.83 -17.86
C GLU A 303 0.73 -15.36 -17.16
N LYS A 304 1.89 -15.80 -17.67
CA LYS A 304 3.19 -15.55 -17.01
C LYS A 304 3.96 -14.37 -17.59
N ASP A 305 3.78 -14.08 -18.88
CA ASP A 305 4.54 -13.05 -19.60
C ASP A 305 3.80 -11.70 -19.64
N THR A 306 3.46 -11.19 -18.45
CA THR A 306 2.70 -9.95 -18.29
C THR A 306 3.60 -8.77 -17.95
N GLY A 307 3.12 -7.53 -18.17
CA GLY A 307 3.84 -6.32 -17.81
C GLY A 307 4.14 -6.24 -16.31
N VAL A 308 3.19 -6.64 -15.47
CA VAL A 308 3.37 -6.71 -14.01
C VAL A 308 4.45 -7.73 -13.66
N ALA A 309 4.39 -8.96 -14.20
CA ALA A 309 5.38 -10.00 -13.91
C ALA A 309 6.81 -9.58 -14.35
N LYS A 310 6.94 -8.97 -15.54
CA LYS A 310 8.22 -8.42 -16.04
C LYS A 310 8.75 -7.33 -15.11
N THR A 311 7.91 -6.38 -14.73
CA THR A 311 8.29 -5.30 -13.80
C THR A 311 8.77 -5.85 -12.47
N LEU A 312 8.01 -6.77 -11.86
CA LEU A 312 8.38 -7.38 -10.59
C LEU A 312 9.69 -8.18 -10.68
N LYS A 313 9.91 -8.89 -11.82
CA LYS A 313 11.16 -9.62 -12.05
C LYS A 313 12.36 -8.69 -12.13
N VAL A 314 12.27 -7.62 -12.93
CA VAL A 314 13.34 -6.62 -13.05
C VAL A 314 13.61 -5.94 -11.71
N GLN A 315 12.57 -5.61 -10.95
CA GLN A 315 12.71 -5.06 -9.61
C GLN A 315 13.37 -6.05 -8.64
N ALA A 316 13.04 -7.35 -8.71
CA ALA A 316 13.66 -8.38 -7.87
C ALA A 316 15.16 -8.53 -8.16
N ASP A 317 15.54 -8.55 -9.44
CA ASP A 317 16.94 -8.61 -9.83
C ASP A 317 17.72 -7.39 -9.33
N PHE A 318 17.16 -6.20 -9.52
CA PHE A 318 17.75 -4.96 -9.04
C PHE A 318 17.86 -4.90 -7.51
N LEU A 319 16.81 -5.31 -6.77
CA LEU A 319 16.81 -5.34 -5.31
C LEU A 319 17.84 -6.33 -4.75
N LYS A 320 18.07 -7.45 -5.46
CA LYS A 320 19.16 -8.38 -5.14
C LYS A 320 20.52 -7.75 -5.35
N GLU A 321 20.74 -7.13 -6.51
CA GLU A 321 21.99 -6.47 -6.87
C GLU A 321 22.34 -5.33 -5.89
N SER A 322 21.34 -4.56 -5.48
CA SER A 322 21.49 -3.46 -4.50
C SER A 322 21.52 -3.92 -3.04
N GLY A 323 21.47 -5.24 -2.77
CA GLY A 323 21.54 -5.78 -1.42
C GLY A 323 20.26 -5.62 -0.57
N GLN A 324 19.14 -5.24 -1.19
CA GLN A 324 17.85 -5.05 -0.48
C GLN A 324 17.15 -6.39 -0.19
N ILE A 325 17.42 -7.43 -0.99
CA ILE A 325 16.97 -8.79 -0.76
C ILE A 325 18.15 -9.77 -0.87
N SER A 326 18.12 -10.85 -0.12
CA SER A 326 19.18 -11.86 -0.12
C SER A 326 19.07 -12.82 -1.31
N THR A 327 17.85 -13.08 -1.79
CA THR A 327 17.59 -14.06 -2.87
C THR A 327 16.46 -13.55 -3.75
N VAL A 328 16.62 -13.67 -5.07
CA VAL A 328 15.52 -13.44 -6.03
C VAL A 328 14.55 -14.62 -5.95
N PRO A 329 13.26 -14.40 -5.72
CA PRO A 329 12.25 -15.47 -5.77
C PRO A 329 12.28 -16.18 -7.14
N LYS A 330 12.15 -17.51 -7.13
CA LYS A 330 12.16 -18.31 -8.37
C LYS A 330 11.07 -17.89 -9.36
N ASP A 331 9.91 -17.53 -8.84
CA ASP A 331 8.77 -17.05 -9.63
C ASP A 331 8.12 -15.88 -8.90
N VAL A 332 8.52 -14.66 -9.25
CA VAL A 332 7.90 -13.44 -8.71
C VAL A 332 6.48 -13.24 -9.22
N GLY A 333 6.12 -13.86 -10.34
CA GLY A 333 4.75 -13.84 -10.87
C GLY A 333 3.77 -14.61 -9.98
N ALA A 334 4.25 -15.57 -9.18
CA ALA A 334 3.42 -16.33 -8.26
C ALA A 334 2.78 -15.48 -7.14
N MET A 335 3.31 -14.29 -6.86
CA MET A 335 2.67 -13.35 -5.94
C MET A 335 1.47 -12.60 -6.56
N VAL A 336 1.20 -12.77 -7.87
CA VAL A 336 0.12 -12.07 -8.59
C VAL A 336 -1.07 -12.99 -8.75
N ASP A 337 -2.22 -12.59 -8.22
CA ASP A 337 -3.49 -13.30 -8.34
C ASP A 337 -4.49 -12.43 -9.13
N SER A 338 -4.52 -12.60 -10.45
CA SER A 338 -5.41 -11.85 -11.34
C SER A 338 -6.85 -12.37 -11.39
N SER A 339 -7.17 -13.42 -10.61
CA SER A 339 -8.51 -14.03 -10.60
C SER A 339 -9.62 -13.08 -10.16
N PHE A 340 -9.30 -12.17 -9.22
CA PHE A 340 -10.24 -11.14 -8.77
C PHE A 340 -10.47 -10.08 -9.84
N ALA A 341 -9.41 -9.60 -10.50
CA ALA A 341 -9.51 -8.65 -11.59
C ALA A 341 -10.34 -9.24 -12.77
N MET A 342 -10.15 -10.53 -13.05
CA MET A 342 -10.92 -11.24 -14.07
C MET A 342 -12.43 -11.26 -13.75
N LYS A 343 -12.81 -11.50 -12.49
CA LYS A 343 -14.20 -11.45 -12.05
C LYS A 343 -14.81 -10.05 -12.13
N LEU A 344 -14.00 -9.00 -11.98
CA LEU A 344 -14.46 -7.61 -12.08
C LEU A 344 -14.60 -7.15 -13.53
N ALA A 345 -13.81 -7.70 -14.44
CA ALA A 345 -13.81 -7.33 -15.85
C ALA A 345 -14.90 -8.02 -16.66
N ALA A 346 -15.50 -9.09 -16.10
CA ALA A 346 -16.62 -9.84 -16.71
C ALA A 346 -17.92 -9.05 -16.60
#